data_15c77e04fa633885cc078b1fd8b99142
#
_entry.id   15c77e04fa633885cc078b1fd8b99142
#
_cell.length_a   1.000
_cell.length_b   1.000
_cell.length_c   1.000
_cell.angle_alpha   90.00
_cell.angle_beta   90.00
_cell.angle_gamma   90.00
#
_symmetry.space_group_name_H-M   'P 1'
#
loop_
_entity.id
_entity.type
_entity.pdbx_description
1 polymer ?
#
loop_
_entity_poly.entity_id
_entity_poly.type
_entity_poly.pdbx_seq_one_letter_code
_entity_poly.pdbx_strand_id
1 'polypeptide(L)'
;MEVRDQLKEIIEKAKDAAVAAGELPAGDYAPVQRLEIPKAKEFGDYSTNCAMQWARTAHKAPRMIAEAVVSHIDTPLVSKAEIAGAGFINFFLTADTVYSELRNILAAGPSYGDLPKTQKDRFLVEYVSANPTGPLHIGHARGAAYGSALINLLRAAGYDVYSEYYVNDAGNQIDHLAESINARYLQLCGMDAEIPEDGYHGQDIVETAQHILDRDGKIYLDMPEEKRLETFKDIGLKEKLAALRKDLHDFNVDFDNWFSEKSLYPEQAEAALKTLKDEDNLYEKDGALWLRTTKNGDDKDRVVIRTNGVPTYFCSDIAYVGNKIRRGYNKLIDIWGADHHGYIIRLKTAMKFLGYNPDDFEIMLLQMVTLLRDGEPVKMSKRTGQAVTLRELMDEVGTDAARYFFCARTLDSQMDFDIDLAKKQSSDNPVYYIQYANARIHSLFQQAKEAGVKWDAQFKDTDFTALQEECELDLIKKMENYRQLLAGAAAERAPQRVAKYAYELAALFHHFYRECRILGVEEKTTQARLGLITAVQYVLVHALNILGISAPEHM
;
A
#
# COMPACT_ATOMS: atom_id res chain seq x y z
N MET A 1 -25.55 7.84 -2.16
CA MET A 1 -25.08 8.06 -0.76
C MET A 1 -25.08 6.70 -0.10
N GLU A 2 -24.00 6.34 0.57
CA GLU A 2 -23.87 5.03 1.25
C GLU A 2 -24.90 4.90 2.38
N VAL A 3 -25.36 3.68 2.65
CA VAL A 3 -26.37 3.41 3.71
C VAL A 3 -25.96 3.99 5.05
N ARG A 4 -24.68 3.90 5.38
CA ARG A 4 -24.11 4.44 6.61
C ARG A 4 -24.25 5.96 6.73
N ASP A 5 -24.02 6.70 5.64
CA ASP A 5 -24.16 8.17 5.66
C ASP A 5 -25.63 8.58 5.74
N GLN A 6 -26.49 7.82 5.08
CA GLN A 6 -27.94 7.99 5.23
C GLN A 6 -28.39 7.76 6.69
N LEU A 7 -27.87 6.70 7.34
CA LEU A 7 -28.17 6.45 8.76
C LEU A 7 -27.67 7.56 9.67
N LYS A 8 -26.47 8.13 9.44
CA LYS A 8 -25.99 9.29 10.21
C LYS A 8 -26.96 10.47 10.10
N GLU A 9 -27.36 10.80 8.88
CA GLU A 9 -28.34 11.89 8.67
C GLU A 9 -29.69 11.62 9.35
N ILE A 10 -30.16 10.37 9.34
CA ILE A 10 -31.39 9.97 10.03
C ILE A 10 -31.26 10.15 11.53
N ILE A 11 -30.14 9.73 12.13
CA ILE A 11 -29.86 9.90 13.56
C ILE A 11 -29.82 11.38 13.94
N GLU A 12 -29.16 12.24 13.12
CA GLU A 12 -29.12 13.68 13.35
C GLU A 12 -30.53 14.31 13.28
N LYS A 13 -31.33 13.94 12.28
CA LYS A 13 -32.72 14.40 12.16
C LYS A 13 -33.58 13.93 13.34
N ALA A 14 -33.41 12.67 13.77
CA ALA A 14 -34.12 12.14 14.93
C ALA A 14 -33.74 12.87 16.23
N LYS A 15 -32.46 13.18 16.42
CA LYS A 15 -31.99 14.02 17.53
C LYS A 15 -32.65 15.42 17.50
N ASP A 16 -32.66 16.07 16.33
CA ASP A 16 -33.26 17.40 16.18
C ASP A 16 -34.77 17.37 16.45
N ALA A 17 -35.48 16.30 16.05
CA ALA A 17 -36.87 16.08 16.35
C ALA A 17 -37.11 15.89 17.86
N ALA A 18 -36.27 15.13 18.55
CA ALA A 18 -36.35 14.94 20.01
C ALA A 18 -36.11 16.27 20.78
N VAL A 19 -35.21 17.14 20.26
CA VAL A 19 -35.02 18.49 20.80
C VAL A 19 -36.25 19.36 20.56
N ALA A 20 -36.86 19.35 19.39
CA ALA A 20 -38.06 20.08 19.05
C ALA A 20 -39.28 19.64 19.89
N ALA A 21 -39.36 18.35 20.21
CA ALA A 21 -40.38 17.75 21.08
C ALA A 21 -40.15 18.07 22.58
N GLY A 22 -39.04 18.69 22.97
CA GLY A 22 -38.68 18.97 24.35
C GLY A 22 -38.17 17.74 25.13
N GLU A 23 -37.94 16.61 24.48
CA GLU A 23 -37.43 15.39 25.09
C GLU A 23 -35.92 15.49 25.37
N LEU A 24 -35.21 16.25 24.53
CA LEU A 24 -33.84 16.64 24.74
C LEU A 24 -33.73 18.17 24.86
N PRO A 25 -32.83 18.70 25.71
CA PRO A 25 -32.62 20.13 25.78
C PRO A 25 -31.95 20.66 24.49
N ALA A 26 -32.19 21.94 24.18
CA ALA A 26 -31.41 22.60 23.13
C ALA A 26 -29.95 22.72 23.56
N GLY A 27 -29.03 22.43 22.65
CA GLY A 27 -27.59 22.44 22.93
C GLY A 27 -26.75 22.19 21.68
N ASP A 28 -25.45 22.33 21.81
CA ASP A 28 -24.45 22.06 20.77
C ASP A 28 -24.04 20.58 20.85
N TYR A 29 -24.76 19.75 20.15
CA TYR A 29 -24.50 18.31 20.07
C TYR A 29 -23.43 18.01 19.03
N ALA A 30 -22.40 17.26 19.44
CA ALA A 30 -21.40 16.78 18.50
C ALA A 30 -22.05 15.93 17.38
N PRO A 31 -21.66 16.09 16.12
CA PRO A 31 -22.21 15.29 15.03
C PRO A 31 -21.89 13.81 15.19
N VAL A 32 -22.76 12.95 14.64
CA VAL A 32 -22.55 11.48 14.61
C VAL A 32 -21.32 11.17 13.76
N GLN A 33 -20.20 10.97 14.41
CA GLN A 33 -18.94 10.74 13.72
C GLN A 33 -18.83 9.33 13.16
N ARG A 34 -19.25 8.32 13.92
CA ARG A 34 -18.98 6.92 13.59
C ARG A 34 -20.20 6.02 13.81
N LEU A 35 -20.49 5.19 12.81
CA LEU A 35 -21.28 3.99 12.93
C LEU A 35 -20.35 2.79 12.83
N GLU A 36 -20.40 1.90 13.81
CA GLU A 36 -19.57 0.71 13.88
C GLU A 36 -20.36 -0.52 13.45
N ILE A 37 -19.67 -1.51 12.90
CA ILE A 37 -20.22 -2.83 12.66
C ILE A 37 -20.04 -3.64 13.94
N PRO A 38 -21.09 -4.10 14.58
CA PRO A 38 -20.99 -4.95 15.77
C PRO A 38 -20.22 -6.24 15.48
N LYS A 39 -19.50 -6.75 16.49
CA LYS A 39 -18.77 -8.02 16.36
C LYS A 39 -19.71 -9.23 16.29
N ALA A 40 -20.86 -9.15 16.94
CA ALA A 40 -21.86 -10.21 16.98
C ALA A 40 -23.14 -9.76 16.25
N LYS A 41 -23.68 -10.62 15.40
CA LYS A 41 -24.86 -10.35 14.56
C LYS A 41 -26.11 -10.00 15.36
N GLU A 42 -26.23 -10.48 16.59
CA GLU A 42 -27.33 -10.17 17.51
C GLU A 42 -27.45 -8.67 17.83
N PHE A 43 -26.37 -7.89 17.60
CA PHE A 43 -26.35 -6.44 17.77
C PHE A 43 -26.63 -5.67 16.47
N GLY A 44 -27.13 -6.35 15.44
CA GLY A 44 -27.52 -5.73 14.17
C GLY A 44 -26.38 -5.49 13.19
N ASP A 45 -26.68 -4.67 12.18
CA ASP A 45 -25.75 -4.36 11.07
C ASP A 45 -24.87 -3.15 11.39
N TYR A 46 -25.42 -2.17 12.13
CA TYR A 46 -24.70 -0.97 12.57
C TYR A 46 -25.01 -0.66 14.02
N SER A 47 -24.05 -0.04 14.70
CA SER A 47 -24.18 0.44 16.07
C SER A 47 -23.54 1.82 16.23
N THR A 48 -24.12 2.66 17.09
CA THR A 48 -23.55 3.94 17.46
C THR A 48 -23.59 4.17 18.96
N ASN A 49 -22.63 4.89 19.48
CA ASN A 49 -22.54 5.35 20.85
C ASN A 49 -22.85 6.86 20.99
N CYS A 50 -23.51 7.47 19.99
CA CYS A 50 -23.78 8.91 19.97
C CYS A 50 -24.51 9.41 21.22
N ALA A 51 -25.46 8.65 21.77
CA ALA A 51 -26.15 9.00 22.99
C ALA A 51 -25.21 9.16 24.21
N MET A 52 -24.14 8.37 24.28
CA MET A 52 -23.10 8.52 25.31
C MET A 52 -22.29 9.80 25.09
N GLN A 53 -21.97 10.15 23.83
CA GLN A 53 -21.25 11.39 23.49
C GLN A 53 -22.10 12.63 23.81
N TRP A 54 -23.41 12.53 23.64
CA TRP A 54 -24.37 13.61 23.89
C TRP A 54 -24.78 13.79 25.35
N ALA A 55 -24.43 12.83 26.23
CA ALA A 55 -24.86 12.82 27.63
C ALA A 55 -24.50 14.11 28.40
N ARG A 56 -23.31 14.66 28.13
CA ARG A 56 -22.85 15.91 28.75
C ARG A 56 -23.68 17.12 28.31
N THR A 57 -23.96 17.23 27.02
CA THR A 57 -24.76 18.34 26.46
C THR A 57 -26.23 18.24 26.88
N ALA A 58 -26.78 17.02 26.87
CA ALA A 58 -28.17 16.77 27.23
C ALA A 58 -28.43 16.76 28.74
N HIS A 59 -27.41 16.70 29.60
CA HIS A 59 -27.55 16.51 31.05
C HIS A 59 -28.49 15.37 31.43
N LYS A 60 -28.52 14.30 30.61
CA LYS A 60 -29.36 13.10 30.79
C LYS A 60 -28.54 11.83 30.71
N ALA A 61 -29.05 10.74 31.28
CA ALA A 61 -28.43 9.42 31.12
C ALA A 61 -28.42 9.01 29.64
N PRO A 62 -27.33 8.40 29.12
CA PRO A 62 -27.23 8.02 27.70
C PRO A 62 -28.40 7.15 27.22
N ARG A 63 -28.90 6.24 28.06
CA ARG A 63 -30.03 5.40 27.71
C ARG A 63 -31.32 6.21 27.45
N MET A 64 -31.58 7.25 28.25
CA MET A 64 -32.74 8.15 28.05
C MET A 64 -32.60 8.97 26.76
N ILE A 65 -31.35 9.36 26.41
CA ILE A 65 -31.08 10.04 25.13
C ILE A 65 -31.31 9.10 23.96
N ALA A 66 -30.83 7.85 24.07
CA ALA A 66 -31.05 6.83 23.05
C ALA A 66 -32.56 6.54 22.85
N GLU A 67 -33.34 6.46 23.94
CA GLU A 67 -34.78 6.28 23.90
C GLU A 67 -35.48 7.45 23.18
N ALA A 68 -35.14 8.69 23.51
CA ALA A 68 -35.65 9.88 22.85
C ALA A 68 -35.33 9.91 21.35
N VAL A 69 -34.09 9.55 20.97
CA VAL A 69 -33.68 9.53 19.56
C VAL A 69 -34.37 8.41 18.79
N VAL A 70 -34.37 7.20 19.33
CA VAL A 70 -34.97 6.02 18.65
C VAL A 70 -36.48 6.20 18.41
N SER A 71 -37.20 6.91 19.32
CA SER A 71 -38.64 7.19 19.15
C SER A 71 -38.96 8.09 17.93
N HIS A 72 -37.98 8.83 17.42
CA HIS A 72 -38.09 9.69 16.24
C HIS A 72 -37.44 9.11 14.98
N ILE A 73 -36.93 7.88 15.03
CA ILE A 73 -36.38 7.22 13.83
C ILE A 73 -37.53 6.63 13.02
N ASP A 74 -37.86 7.26 11.91
CA ASP A 74 -38.81 6.76 10.91
C ASP A 74 -38.11 6.71 9.54
N THR A 75 -37.79 5.49 9.09
CA THR A 75 -37.05 5.28 7.82
C THR A 75 -37.30 3.87 7.28
N PRO A 76 -37.41 3.71 5.95
CA PRO A 76 -37.50 2.40 5.32
C PRO A 76 -36.15 1.64 5.29
N LEU A 77 -35.05 2.29 5.70
CA LEU A 77 -33.70 1.67 5.64
C LEU A 77 -33.53 0.58 6.71
N VAL A 78 -34.17 0.73 7.85
CA VAL A 78 -34.02 -0.19 8.98
C VAL A 78 -35.34 -0.86 9.34
N SER A 79 -35.27 -2.15 9.59
CA SER A 79 -36.41 -2.92 10.11
C SER A 79 -36.61 -2.68 11.60
N LYS A 80 -35.54 -2.30 12.32
CA LYS A 80 -35.52 -2.15 13.77
C LYS A 80 -34.34 -1.32 14.23
N ALA A 81 -34.54 -0.47 15.24
CA ALA A 81 -33.50 0.18 16.03
C ALA A 81 -33.64 -0.25 17.49
N GLU A 82 -32.62 -0.81 18.09
CA GLU A 82 -32.61 -1.32 19.46
C GLU A 82 -31.58 -0.61 20.34
N ILE A 83 -31.94 -0.43 21.61
CA ILE A 83 -31.02 0.17 22.58
C ILE A 83 -30.36 -0.92 23.39
N ALA A 84 -29.03 -0.96 23.34
CA ALA A 84 -28.21 -1.93 24.06
C ALA A 84 -27.33 -1.28 25.14
N GLY A 85 -27.12 -2.00 26.23
CA GLY A 85 -26.24 -1.58 27.31
C GLY A 85 -26.56 -0.20 27.85
N ALA A 86 -25.54 0.64 28.00
CA ALA A 86 -25.63 1.98 28.60
C ALA A 86 -26.21 3.05 27.65
N GLY A 87 -26.60 2.73 26.40
CA GLY A 87 -27.11 3.71 25.44
C GLY A 87 -26.53 3.57 24.04
N PHE A 88 -26.02 2.38 23.66
CA PHE A 88 -25.76 2.07 22.26
C PHE A 88 -27.09 1.98 21.50
N ILE A 89 -27.11 2.45 20.27
CA ILE A 89 -28.24 2.27 19.35
C ILE A 89 -27.77 1.34 18.24
N ASN A 90 -28.44 0.19 18.12
CA ASN A 90 -28.17 -0.85 17.15
C ASN A 90 -29.22 -0.83 16.05
N PHE A 91 -28.79 -0.87 14.79
CA PHE A 91 -29.65 -0.81 13.61
C PHE A 91 -29.62 -2.13 12.86
N PHE A 92 -30.81 -2.62 12.49
CA PHE A 92 -31.00 -3.80 11.64
C PHE A 92 -31.55 -3.33 10.29
N LEU A 93 -30.81 -3.56 9.21
CA LEU A 93 -31.21 -3.13 7.88
C LEU A 93 -32.44 -3.92 7.40
N THR A 94 -33.25 -3.30 6.53
CA THR A 94 -34.25 -4.04 5.77
C THR A 94 -33.61 -4.85 4.66
N ALA A 95 -34.22 -5.93 4.23
CA ALA A 95 -33.76 -6.71 3.08
C ALA A 95 -33.68 -5.85 1.81
N ASP A 96 -34.66 -4.95 1.59
CA ASP A 96 -34.64 -4.03 0.44
C ASP A 96 -33.43 -3.09 0.44
N THR A 97 -33.00 -2.62 1.61
CA THR A 97 -31.75 -1.83 1.75
C THR A 97 -30.54 -2.65 1.36
N VAL A 98 -30.45 -3.89 1.80
CA VAL A 98 -29.37 -4.81 1.45
C VAL A 98 -29.34 -5.09 -0.05
N TYR A 99 -30.51 -5.37 -0.66
CA TYR A 99 -30.60 -5.60 -2.12
C TYR A 99 -30.29 -4.34 -2.94
N SER A 100 -30.64 -3.16 -2.44
CA SER A 100 -30.30 -1.90 -3.12
C SER A 100 -28.80 -1.72 -3.21
N GLU A 101 -28.05 -2.13 -2.19
CA GLU A 101 -26.58 -2.08 -2.23
C GLU A 101 -25.98 -3.07 -3.22
N LEU A 102 -26.53 -4.27 -3.34
CA LEU A 102 -26.12 -5.21 -4.39
C LEU A 102 -26.32 -4.61 -5.79
N ARG A 103 -27.44 -3.92 -6.03
CA ARG A 103 -27.69 -3.20 -7.29
C ARG A 103 -26.66 -2.09 -7.52
N ASN A 104 -26.28 -1.35 -6.48
CA ASN A 104 -25.25 -0.30 -6.56
C ASN A 104 -23.89 -0.88 -6.96
N ILE A 105 -23.50 -2.02 -6.38
CA ILE A 105 -22.25 -2.72 -6.71
C ILE A 105 -22.25 -3.15 -8.18
N LEU A 106 -23.32 -3.80 -8.62
CA LEU A 106 -23.46 -4.27 -10.01
C LEU A 106 -23.49 -3.12 -11.02
N ALA A 107 -24.16 -2.01 -10.70
CA ALA A 107 -24.22 -0.83 -11.54
C ALA A 107 -22.87 -0.12 -11.68
N ALA A 108 -22.08 -0.06 -10.61
CA ALA A 108 -20.73 0.50 -10.62
C ALA A 108 -19.72 -0.45 -11.29
N GLY A 109 -19.99 -1.75 -11.28
CA GLY A 109 -19.13 -2.77 -11.90
C GLY A 109 -17.76 -2.87 -11.24
N PRO A 110 -16.70 -3.20 -12.03
CA PRO A 110 -15.33 -3.38 -11.51
C PRO A 110 -14.75 -2.16 -10.80
N SER A 111 -15.28 -0.96 -11.04
CA SER A 111 -14.83 0.28 -10.40
C SER A 111 -15.56 0.62 -9.09
N TYR A 112 -16.39 -0.29 -8.57
CA TYR A 112 -17.13 -0.05 -7.33
C TYR A 112 -16.22 0.38 -6.15
N GLY A 113 -15.01 -0.15 -6.07
CA GLY A 113 -14.04 0.19 -5.04
C GLY A 113 -13.42 1.58 -5.19
N ASP A 114 -13.45 2.20 -6.38
CA ASP A 114 -12.86 3.49 -6.59
C ASP A 114 -13.66 4.60 -5.93
N LEU A 115 -13.00 5.36 -5.04
CA LEU A 115 -13.62 6.49 -4.38
C LEU A 115 -13.52 7.75 -5.26
N PRO A 116 -14.46 8.71 -5.13
CA PRO A 116 -14.41 9.95 -5.90
C PRO A 116 -13.12 10.74 -5.65
N LYS A 117 -12.54 11.31 -6.71
CA LYS A 117 -11.36 12.19 -6.64
C LYS A 117 -11.73 13.56 -6.05
N THR A 118 -12.07 13.60 -4.78
CA THR A 118 -12.43 14.84 -4.05
C THR A 118 -11.29 15.36 -3.19
N GLN A 119 -10.22 14.59 -3.04
CA GLN A 119 -9.07 14.93 -2.23
C GLN A 119 -8.20 15.98 -2.94
N LYS A 120 -7.75 16.99 -2.17
CA LYS A 120 -6.86 18.05 -2.66
C LYS A 120 -5.38 17.71 -2.47
N ASP A 121 -5.09 16.72 -1.64
CA ASP A 121 -3.73 16.32 -1.33
C ASP A 121 -3.10 15.57 -2.51
N ARG A 122 -1.87 15.98 -2.84
CA ARG A 122 -1.02 15.37 -3.84
C ARG A 122 0.15 14.68 -3.16
N PHE A 123 0.15 13.37 -3.20
CA PHE A 123 1.16 12.55 -2.56
C PHE A 123 2.33 12.28 -3.50
N LEU A 124 3.55 12.34 -2.96
CA LEU A 124 4.69 11.66 -3.53
C LEU A 124 5.11 10.57 -2.56
N VAL A 125 5.19 9.34 -3.05
CA VAL A 125 5.59 8.17 -2.26
C VAL A 125 6.91 7.64 -2.81
N GLU A 126 7.96 7.72 -1.99
CA GLU A 126 9.27 7.14 -2.29
C GLU A 126 9.43 5.81 -1.56
N TYR A 127 9.88 4.79 -2.27
CA TYR A 127 10.12 3.48 -1.67
C TYR A 127 11.12 2.66 -2.48
N VAL A 128 11.67 1.62 -1.89
CA VAL A 128 12.77 0.79 -2.40
C VAL A 128 14.08 1.58 -2.44
N SER A 129 14.27 2.46 -3.40
CA SER A 129 15.44 3.35 -3.58
C SER A 129 16.79 2.67 -3.27
N ALA A 130 16.94 1.41 -3.70
CA ALA A 130 18.14 0.62 -3.49
C ALA A 130 19.29 1.13 -4.37
N ASN A 131 20.54 1.02 -3.88
CA ASN A 131 21.71 1.39 -4.64
C ASN A 131 21.85 0.52 -5.90
N PRO A 132 22.15 1.10 -7.07
CA PRO A 132 22.26 0.38 -8.34
C PRO A 132 23.61 -0.35 -8.46
N THR A 133 24.00 -1.09 -7.43
CA THR A 133 25.29 -1.79 -7.33
C THR A 133 25.15 -3.31 -7.26
N GLY A 134 23.92 -3.83 -7.23
CA GLY A 134 23.62 -5.25 -7.18
C GLY A 134 22.12 -5.55 -7.24
N PRO A 135 21.72 -6.84 -7.17
CA PRO A 135 20.33 -7.26 -7.23
C PRO A 135 19.54 -6.86 -5.97
N LEU A 136 18.22 -6.72 -6.11
CA LEU A 136 17.33 -6.52 -4.98
C LEU A 136 17.29 -7.77 -4.09
N HIS A 137 17.38 -7.59 -2.79
CA HIS A 137 17.21 -8.65 -1.80
C HIS A 137 15.85 -8.60 -1.12
N ILE A 138 15.53 -9.60 -0.29
CA ILE A 138 14.23 -9.79 0.37
C ILE A 138 13.74 -8.58 1.17
N GLY A 139 14.64 -7.80 1.79
CA GLY A 139 14.27 -6.58 2.49
C GLY A 139 13.69 -5.53 1.54
N HIS A 140 14.28 -5.37 0.34
CA HIS A 140 13.74 -4.51 -0.71
C HIS A 140 12.39 -5.03 -1.23
N ALA A 141 12.24 -6.37 -1.36
CA ALA A 141 11.01 -6.99 -1.83
C ALA A 141 9.78 -6.64 -0.99
N ARG A 142 9.92 -6.65 0.36
CA ARG A 142 8.83 -6.25 1.26
C ARG A 142 8.46 -4.78 1.07
N GLY A 143 9.46 -3.89 1.00
CA GLY A 143 9.25 -2.46 0.75
C GLY A 143 8.58 -2.20 -0.61
N ALA A 144 8.97 -2.95 -1.64
CA ALA A 144 8.41 -2.87 -2.99
C ALA A 144 6.93 -3.30 -3.03
N ALA A 145 6.60 -4.47 -2.45
CA ALA A 145 5.23 -4.96 -2.39
C ALA A 145 4.31 -4.03 -1.62
N TYR A 146 4.72 -3.63 -0.41
CA TYR A 146 3.92 -2.77 0.45
C TYR A 146 3.76 -1.36 -0.12
N GLY A 147 4.85 -0.75 -0.62
CA GLY A 147 4.83 0.59 -1.20
C GLY A 147 3.91 0.67 -2.42
N SER A 148 4.01 -0.28 -3.34
CA SER A 148 3.12 -0.33 -4.52
C SER A 148 1.66 -0.58 -4.13
N ALA A 149 1.38 -1.45 -3.15
CA ALA A 149 0.03 -1.67 -2.65
C ALA A 149 -0.53 -0.42 -1.95
N LEU A 150 0.29 0.33 -1.20
CA LEU A 150 -0.10 1.61 -0.60
C LEU A 150 -0.46 2.65 -1.67
N ILE A 151 0.33 2.75 -2.74
CA ILE A 151 0.04 3.67 -3.86
C ILE A 151 -1.28 3.31 -4.52
N ASN A 152 -1.50 2.03 -4.84
CA ASN A 152 -2.75 1.57 -5.43
C ASN A 152 -3.94 1.85 -4.51
N LEU A 153 -3.79 1.63 -3.20
CA LEU A 153 -4.81 1.93 -2.19
C LEU A 153 -5.13 3.43 -2.12
N LEU A 154 -4.11 4.29 -2.11
CA LEU A 154 -4.30 5.74 -2.10
C LEU A 154 -4.98 6.22 -3.38
N ARG A 155 -4.59 5.69 -4.54
CA ARG A 155 -5.24 5.99 -5.84
C ARG A 155 -6.71 5.55 -5.85
N ALA A 156 -7.01 4.33 -5.38
CA ALA A 156 -8.39 3.85 -5.23
C ALA A 156 -9.20 4.70 -4.23
N ALA A 157 -8.56 5.25 -3.21
CA ALA A 157 -9.17 6.19 -2.25
C ALA A 157 -9.35 7.62 -2.80
N GLY A 158 -9.03 7.86 -4.08
CA GLY A 158 -9.29 9.14 -4.77
C GLY A 158 -8.20 10.20 -4.59
N TYR A 159 -7.03 9.86 -4.09
CA TYR A 159 -5.88 10.76 -4.00
C TYR A 159 -5.10 10.86 -5.32
N ASP A 160 -4.46 12.01 -5.54
CA ASP A 160 -3.45 12.19 -6.59
C ASP A 160 -2.09 11.69 -6.05
N VAL A 161 -1.60 10.56 -6.57
CA VAL A 161 -0.42 9.86 -6.01
C VAL A 161 0.60 9.59 -7.09
N TYR A 162 1.84 9.97 -6.80
CA TYR A 162 2.99 9.80 -7.65
C TYR A 162 4.04 8.92 -6.96
N SER A 163 4.53 7.91 -7.65
CA SER A 163 5.54 6.98 -7.15
C SER A 163 6.94 7.34 -7.64
N GLU A 164 7.92 7.32 -6.75
CA GLU A 164 9.28 7.71 -7.09
C GLU A 164 10.31 6.70 -6.53
N TYR A 165 11.27 6.36 -7.38
CA TYR A 165 12.48 5.65 -7.01
C TYR A 165 13.65 6.62 -7.06
N TYR A 166 14.34 6.82 -5.94
CA TYR A 166 15.57 7.62 -5.89
C TYR A 166 16.75 6.79 -6.34
N VAL A 167 17.42 7.23 -7.40
CA VAL A 167 18.60 6.60 -7.97
C VAL A 167 19.83 7.27 -7.41
N ASN A 168 20.56 6.58 -6.56
CA ASN A 168 21.87 7.01 -6.08
C ASN A 168 22.93 6.76 -7.18
N ASP A 169 22.98 7.67 -8.16
CA ASP A 169 23.89 7.62 -9.30
C ASP A 169 25.06 8.60 -9.16
N ALA A 170 25.26 9.14 -7.96
CA ALA A 170 26.38 10.01 -7.58
C ALA A 170 27.19 9.38 -6.44
N GLY A 171 28.48 9.75 -6.35
CA GLY A 171 29.35 9.35 -5.24
C GLY A 171 30.11 8.05 -5.45
N ASN A 172 30.91 7.68 -4.43
CA ASN A 172 31.95 6.66 -4.49
C ASN A 172 31.45 5.24 -4.82
N GLN A 173 30.19 4.93 -4.49
CA GLN A 173 29.64 3.58 -4.75
C GLN A 173 29.61 3.24 -6.24
N ILE A 174 29.33 4.22 -7.09
CA ILE A 174 29.33 4.03 -8.54
C ILE A 174 30.76 3.97 -9.09
N ASP A 175 31.70 4.65 -8.46
CA ASP A 175 33.11 4.53 -8.80
C ASP A 175 33.62 3.12 -8.46
N HIS A 176 33.33 2.59 -7.27
CA HIS A 176 33.68 1.22 -6.89
C HIS A 176 33.01 0.16 -7.79
N LEU A 177 31.79 0.44 -8.31
CA LEU A 177 31.15 -0.42 -9.30
C LEU A 177 31.97 -0.46 -10.59
N ALA A 178 32.39 0.69 -11.10
CA ALA A 178 33.21 0.79 -12.31
C ALA A 178 34.57 0.10 -12.17
N GLU A 179 35.24 0.30 -11.04
CA GLU A 179 36.51 -0.34 -10.70
C GLU A 179 36.36 -1.87 -10.62
N SER A 180 35.29 -2.36 -10.02
CA SER A 180 35.01 -3.80 -9.92
C SER A 180 34.76 -4.43 -11.29
N ILE A 181 33.95 -3.77 -12.15
CA ILE A 181 33.70 -4.20 -13.53
C ILE A 181 35.02 -4.19 -14.32
N ASN A 182 35.85 -3.14 -14.16
CA ASN A 182 37.13 -3.05 -14.81
C ASN A 182 38.07 -4.19 -14.42
N ALA A 183 38.20 -4.50 -13.13
CA ALA A 183 39.04 -5.60 -12.67
C ALA A 183 38.57 -6.94 -13.27
N ARG A 184 37.26 -7.22 -13.29
CA ARG A 184 36.69 -8.43 -13.90
C ARG A 184 36.91 -8.48 -15.41
N TYR A 185 36.74 -7.36 -16.13
CA TYR A 185 37.00 -7.30 -17.56
C TYR A 185 38.45 -7.60 -17.87
N LEU A 186 39.40 -7.01 -17.13
CA LEU A 186 40.84 -7.28 -17.29
C LEU A 186 41.17 -8.76 -17.03
N GLN A 187 40.61 -9.37 -15.96
CA GLN A 187 40.77 -10.79 -15.66
C GLN A 187 40.27 -11.68 -16.81
N LEU A 188 39.09 -11.39 -17.37
CA LEU A 188 38.51 -12.10 -18.52
C LEU A 188 39.35 -11.94 -19.79
N CYS A 189 40.08 -10.83 -19.93
CA CYS A 189 41.02 -10.62 -21.03
C CYS A 189 42.36 -11.33 -20.83
N GLY A 190 42.59 -11.97 -19.68
CA GLY A 190 43.83 -12.69 -19.34
C GLY A 190 44.90 -11.81 -18.67
N MET A 191 44.52 -10.66 -18.16
CA MET A 191 45.41 -9.75 -17.41
C MET A 191 45.28 -9.99 -15.91
N ASP A 192 46.35 -9.70 -15.17
CA ASP A 192 46.35 -9.72 -13.72
C ASP A 192 45.72 -8.42 -13.20
N ALA A 193 44.62 -8.53 -12.46
CA ALA A 193 43.90 -7.41 -11.88
C ALA A 193 43.19 -7.84 -10.61
N GLU A 194 43.22 -7.01 -9.58
CA GLU A 194 42.56 -7.25 -8.31
C GLU A 194 41.31 -6.33 -8.18
N ILE A 195 40.25 -6.85 -7.56
CA ILE A 195 39.10 -6.02 -7.20
C ILE A 195 39.50 -5.19 -5.99
N PRO A 196 39.18 -3.89 -5.95
CA PRO A 196 39.44 -3.06 -4.77
C PRO A 196 38.78 -3.66 -3.50
N GLU A 197 39.38 -3.39 -2.34
CA GLU A 197 38.90 -3.89 -1.05
C GLU A 197 37.44 -3.51 -0.81
N ASP A 198 37.03 -2.28 -1.17
CA ASP A 198 35.66 -1.76 -1.11
C ASP A 198 34.83 -2.09 -2.38
N GLY A 199 35.32 -2.98 -3.25
CA GLY A 199 34.71 -3.34 -4.51
C GLY A 199 33.63 -4.40 -4.38
N TYR A 200 32.89 -4.63 -5.48
CA TYR A 200 31.79 -5.60 -5.56
C TYR A 200 32.28 -6.91 -6.15
N HIS A 201 32.04 -8.01 -5.43
CA HIS A 201 32.52 -9.36 -5.80
C HIS A 201 31.42 -10.26 -6.39
N GLY A 202 30.18 -9.78 -6.51
CA GLY A 202 29.03 -10.54 -6.95
C GLY A 202 29.17 -11.15 -8.35
N GLN A 203 28.47 -12.24 -8.61
CA GLN A 203 28.44 -12.89 -9.92
C GLN A 203 27.90 -11.94 -11.01
N ASP A 204 27.00 -11.06 -10.65
CA ASP A 204 26.44 -10.01 -11.52
C ASP A 204 27.49 -9.02 -12.06
N ILE A 205 28.61 -8.81 -11.34
CA ILE A 205 29.73 -7.99 -11.83
C ILE A 205 30.52 -8.75 -12.90
N VAL A 206 30.72 -10.05 -12.71
CA VAL A 206 31.35 -10.92 -13.71
C VAL A 206 30.53 -10.97 -14.99
N GLU A 207 29.20 -11.10 -14.85
CA GLU A 207 28.27 -11.10 -15.97
C GLU A 207 28.32 -9.77 -16.75
N THR A 208 28.29 -8.63 -16.06
CA THR A 208 28.45 -7.31 -16.71
C THR A 208 29.77 -7.20 -17.47
N ALA A 209 30.88 -7.62 -16.86
CA ALA A 209 32.18 -7.61 -17.53
C ALA A 209 32.23 -8.55 -18.74
N GLN A 210 31.59 -9.72 -18.66
CA GLN A 210 31.46 -10.66 -19.78
C GLN A 210 30.60 -10.08 -20.92
N HIS A 211 29.47 -9.42 -20.60
CA HIS A 211 28.64 -8.75 -21.61
C HIS A 211 29.42 -7.65 -22.35
N ILE A 212 30.26 -6.88 -21.64
CA ILE A 212 31.14 -5.89 -22.26
C ILE A 212 32.13 -6.59 -23.21
N LEU A 213 32.75 -7.66 -22.76
CA LEU A 213 33.71 -8.41 -23.58
C LEU A 213 33.06 -9.03 -24.81
N ASP A 214 31.88 -9.62 -24.67
CA ASP A 214 31.15 -10.28 -25.76
C ASP A 214 30.66 -9.27 -26.81
N ARG A 215 30.23 -8.07 -26.37
CA ARG A 215 29.72 -7.02 -27.25
C ARG A 215 30.83 -6.24 -27.97
N ASP A 216 31.83 -5.85 -27.22
CA ASP A 216 32.86 -4.87 -27.68
C ASP A 216 34.26 -5.48 -27.85
N GLY A 217 34.46 -6.75 -27.45
CA GLY A 217 35.77 -7.41 -27.50
C GLY A 217 36.79 -6.74 -26.56
N LYS A 218 38.02 -6.68 -27.01
CA LYS A 218 39.16 -6.18 -26.23
C LYS A 218 39.50 -4.71 -26.48
N ILE A 219 38.63 -3.93 -27.11
CA ILE A 219 38.90 -2.53 -27.50
C ILE A 219 39.26 -1.62 -26.34
N TYR A 220 38.81 -1.93 -25.14
CA TYR A 220 39.04 -1.12 -23.95
C TYR A 220 40.44 -1.33 -23.32
N LEU A 221 41.20 -2.36 -23.75
CA LEU A 221 42.58 -2.56 -23.22
C LEU A 221 43.53 -1.43 -23.60
N ASP A 222 43.35 -0.88 -24.82
CA ASP A 222 44.19 0.21 -25.34
C ASP A 222 43.71 1.60 -24.88
N MET A 223 42.57 1.65 -24.17
CA MET A 223 42.01 2.91 -23.65
C MET A 223 42.72 3.32 -22.36
N PRO A 224 43.02 4.62 -22.14
CA PRO A 224 43.48 5.10 -20.85
C PRO A 224 42.54 4.70 -19.72
N GLU A 225 43.07 4.29 -18.58
CA GLU A 225 42.30 3.73 -17.46
C GLU A 225 41.18 4.66 -17.00
N GLU A 226 41.44 5.95 -16.85
CA GLU A 226 40.42 6.94 -16.45
C GLU A 226 39.20 6.92 -17.39
N LYS A 227 39.44 6.92 -18.71
CA LYS A 227 38.35 6.86 -19.70
C LYS A 227 37.66 5.51 -19.71
N ARG A 228 38.40 4.43 -19.47
CA ARG A 228 37.82 3.08 -19.39
C ARG A 228 36.91 2.98 -18.17
N LEU A 229 37.32 3.50 -17.01
CA LEU A 229 36.50 3.53 -15.81
C LEU A 229 35.25 4.39 -16.00
N GLU A 230 35.35 5.55 -16.63
CA GLU A 230 34.15 6.37 -16.94
C GLU A 230 33.19 5.61 -17.86
N THR A 231 33.70 4.95 -18.90
CA THR A 231 32.90 4.14 -19.81
C THR A 231 32.21 2.98 -19.07
N PHE A 232 32.95 2.26 -18.21
CA PHE A 232 32.39 1.13 -17.46
C PHE A 232 31.43 1.57 -16.36
N LYS A 233 31.60 2.77 -15.81
CA LYS A 233 30.66 3.43 -14.93
C LYS A 233 29.30 3.60 -15.61
N ASP A 234 29.28 4.18 -16.80
CA ASP A 234 28.04 4.41 -17.55
C ASP A 234 27.36 3.10 -17.98
N ILE A 235 28.14 2.13 -18.47
CA ILE A 235 27.64 0.81 -18.89
C ILE A 235 27.08 0.06 -17.69
N GLY A 236 27.86 -0.01 -16.60
CA GLY A 236 27.47 -0.72 -15.39
C GLY A 236 26.23 -0.15 -14.75
N LEU A 237 26.16 1.17 -14.58
CA LEU A 237 24.99 1.84 -14.02
C LEU A 237 23.74 1.59 -14.87
N LYS A 238 23.85 1.71 -16.20
CA LYS A 238 22.73 1.46 -17.12
C LYS A 238 22.24 0.02 -17.05
N GLU A 239 23.15 -0.94 -17.01
CA GLU A 239 22.82 -2.36 -16.95
C GLU A 239 22.17 -2.71 -15.60
N LYS A 240 22.74 -2.26 -14.47
CA LYS A 240 22.16 -2.49 -13.14
C LYS A 240 20.78 -1.87 -13.00
N LEU A 241 20.58 -0.63 -13.44
CA LEU A 241 19.25 0.00 -13.41
C LEU A 241 18.24 -0.72 -14.29
N ALA A 242 18.66 -1.25 -15.45
CA ALA A 242 17.76 -2.05 -16.30
C ALA A 242 17.36 -3.35 -15.61
N ALA A 243 18.28 -4.03 -14.92
CA ALA A 243 18.00 -5.24 -14.16
C ALA A 243 17.04 -4.96 -12.99
N LEU A 244 17.27 -3.89 -12.22
CA LEU A 244 16.40 -3.47 -11.12
C LEU A 244 14.98 -3.16 -11.60
N ARG A 245 14.86 -2.43 -12.72
CA ARG A 245 13.55 -2.13 -13.33
C ARG A 245 12.82 -3.38 -13.76
N LYS A 246 13.55 -4.31 -14.38
CA LYS A 246 12.97 -5.59 -14.82
C LYS A 246 12.47 -6.42 -13.64
N ASP A 247 13.27 -6.56 -12.58
CA ASP A 247 12.87 -7.34 -11.40
C ASP A 247 11.66 -6.72 -10.70
N LEU A 248 11.61 -5.40 -10.59
CA LEU A 248 10.46 -4.70 -10.01
C LEU A 248 9.22 -4.82 -10.89
N HIS A 249 9.35 -4.66 -12.22
CA HIS A 249 8.24 -4.86 -13.15
C HIS A 249 7.66 -6.28 -13.07
N ASP A 250 8.52 -7.30 -13.10
CA ASP A 250 8.12 -8.70 -12.96
C ASP A 250 7.48 -8.98 -11.58
N PHE A 251 7.77 -8.13 -10.59
CA PHE A 251 7.15 -8.15 -9.27
C PHE A 251 5.87 -7.30 -9.18
N ASN A 252 5.33 -6.82 -10.31
CA ASN A 252 4.19 -5.90 -10.41
C ASN A 252 4.43 -4.58 -9.65
N VAL A 253 5.63 -4.02 -9.77
CA VAL A 253 6.03 -2.74 -9.18
C VAL A 253 6.64 -1.85 -10.26
N ASP A 254 5.91 -0.80 -10.62
CA ASP A 254 6.35 0.24 -11.55
C ASP A 254 6.36 1.60 -10.85
N PHE A 255 7.28 2.47 -11.27
CA PHE A 255 7.41 3.83 -10.74
C PHE A 255 7.06 4.86 -11.80
N ASP A 256 6.36 5.91 -11.40
CA ASP A 256 6.08 7.05 -12.27
C ASP A 256 7.36 7.81 -12.61
N ASN A 257 8.35 7.80 -11.70
CA ASN A 257 9.65 8.45 -11.90
C ASN A 257 10.81 7.69 -11.27
N TRP A 258 11.95 7.73 -11.96
CA TRP A 258 13.26 7.32 -11.46
C TRP A 258 14.11 8.58 -11.34
N PHE A 259 14.20 9.12 -10.13
CA PHE A 259 14.84 10.39 -9.84
C PHE A 259 16.34 10.22 -9.68
N SER A 260 17.15 10.91 -10.52
CA SER A 260 18.62 10.86 -10.46
C SER A 260 19.15 11.84 -9.41
N GLU A 261 19.97 11.37 -8.47
CA GLU A 261 20.67 12.23 -7.49
C GLU A 261 21.53 13.28 -8.17
N LYS A 262 22.22 12.94 -9.27
CA LYS A 262 23.02 13.88 -10.04
C LYS A 262 22.26 15.13 -10.45
N SER A 263 20.94 15.03 -10.68
CA SER A 263 20.09 16.15 -11.08
C SER A 263 19.90 17.21 -9.99
N LEU A 264 20.32 16.91 -8.74
CA LEU A 264 20.28 17.86 -7.64
C LEU A 264 21.45 18.87 -7.68
N TYR A 265 22.53 18.54 -8.37
CA TYR A 265 23.78 19.30 -8.36
C TYR A 265 24.03 20.04 -9.69
N PRO A 266 24.62 21.25 -9.61
CA PRO A 266 24.86 22.05 -8.37
C PRO A 266 23.62 22.85 -7.92
N GLU A 267 22.68 23.17 -8.83
CA GLU A 267 21.71 24.27 -8.70
C GLU A 267 20.72 24.07 -7.54
N GLN A 268 20.21 22.86 -7.35
CA GLN A 268 19.19 22.61 -6.34
C GLN A 268 19.77 22.54 -4.92
N ALA A 269 20.98 21.97 -4.81
CA ALA A 269 21.71 21.97 -3.54
C ALA A 269 22.10 23.40 -3.12
N GLU A 270 22.62 24.22 -4.05
CA GLU A 270 22.95 25.62 -3.79
C GLU A 270 21.71 26.45 -3.40
N ALA A 271 20.57 26.25 -4.08
CA ALA A 271 19.32 26.93 -3.75
C ALA A 271 18.83 26.59 -2.33
N ALA A 272 18.90 25.32 -1.94
CA ALA A 272 18.53 24.88 -0.60
C ALA A 272 19.46 25.46 0.47
N LEU A 273 20.79 25.40 0.24
CA LEU A 273 21.78 25.97 1.14
C LEU A 273 21.65 27.49 1.29
N LYS A 274 21.32 28.20 0.19
CA LYS A 274 21.07 29.63 0.23
C LYS A 274 19.89 29.98 1.13
N THR A 275 18.76 29.28 0.98
CA THR A 275 17.58 29.47 1.84
C THR A 275 17.94 29.26 3.31
N LEU A 276 18.65 28.16 3.62
CA LEU A 276 19.07 27.86 4.99
C LEU A 276 20.03 28.91 5.57
N LYS A 277 20.87 29.52 4.74
CA LYS A 277 21.82 30.56 5.13
C LYS A 277 21.10 31.88 5.38
N ASP A 278 20.19 32.27 4.50
CA ASP A 278 19.41 33.52 4.60
C ASP A 278 18.55 33.55 5.89
N GLU A 279 18.13 32.39 6.39
CA GLU A 279 17.37 32.19 7.63
C GLU A 279 18.25 31.94 8.89
N ASP A 280 19.57 32.20 8.83
CA ASP A 280 20.54 31.96 9.92
C ASP A 280 20.48 30.54 10.52
N ASN A 281 20.24 29.54 9.69
CA ASN A 281 20.21 28.15 10.10
C ASN A 281 21.55 27.40 9.82
N LEU A 282 22.47 28.05 9.08
CA LEU A 282 23.82 27.52 8.80
C LEU A 282 24.89 28.34 9.54
N TYR A 283 25.99 27.68 9.88
CA TYR A 283 27.20 28.33 10.40
C TYR A 283 28.45 27.57 10.00
N GLU A 284 29.58 28.28 9.93
CA GLU A 284 30.90 27.70 9.68
C GLU A 284 31.58 27.33 10.99
N LYS A 285 32.14 26.12 11.04
CA LYS A 285 32.95 25.64 12.16
C LYS A 285 33.98 24.65 11.64
N ASP A 286 35.24 24.82 12.07
CA ASP A 286 36.40 23.96 11.73
C ASP A 286 36.53 23.73 10.20
N GLY A 287 36.23 24.75 9.39
CA GLY A 287 36.32 24.72 7.93
C GLY A 287 35.17 23.95 7.23
N ALA A 288 34.15 23.49 7.96
CA ALA A 288 32.96 22.84 7.44
C ALA A 288 31.70 23.72 7.64
N LEU A 289 30.69 23.51 6.81
CA LEU A 289 29.39 24.18 6.95
C LEU A 289 28.41 23.26 7.69
N TRP A 290 27.79 23.79 8.75
CA TRP A 290 26.93 23.05 9.67
C TRP A 290 25.50 23.58 9.67
N LEU A 291 24.51 22.68 9.74
CA LEU A 291 23.10 23.00 9.99
C LEU A 291 22.78 22.87 11.48
N ARG A 292 22.09 23.89 12.03
CA ARG A 292 21.70 23.98 13.46
C ARG A 292 20.54 23.05 13.82
N THR A 293 20.71 21.73 13.63
CA THR A 293 19.65 20.77 13.86
C THR A 293 19.22 20.65 15.33
N THR A 294 20.10 21.01 16.27
CA THR A 294 19.79 21.07 17.71
C THR A 294 18.66 22.04 18.05
N LYS A 295 18.41 23.09 17.24
CA LYS A 295 17.28 24.02 17.43
C LYS A 295 15.91 23.30 17.43
N ASN A 296 15.81 22.10 16.86
CA ASN A 296 14.56 21.32 16.79
C ASN A 296 14.71 19.90 17.38
N GLY A 297 15.64 19.70 18.31
CA GLY A 297 15.71 18.50 19.14
C GLY A 297 16.63 17.37 18.62
N ASP A 298 17.46 17.62 17.59
CA ASP A 298 18.55 16.68 17.27
C ASP A 298 19.62 16.71 18.40
N ASP A 299 20.35 15.63 18.57
CA ASP A 299 21.38 15.49 19.60
C ASP A 299 22.61 16.40 19.35
N LYS A 300 22.90 16.73 18.09
CA LYS A 300 23.97 17.63 17.67
C LYS A 300 23.67 18.24 16.31
N ASP A 301 24.33 19.37 16.00
CA ASP A 301 24.30 19.98 14.68
C ASP A 301 24.98 19.08 13.64
N ARG A 302 24.62 19.24 12.37
CA ARG A 302 25.03 18.33 11.30
C ARG A 302 25.79 19.07 10.19
N VAL A 303 26.88 18.43 9.72
CA VAL A 303 27.65 18.93 8.58
C VAL A 303 26.86 18.75 7.29
N VAL A 304 26.70 19.82 6.53
CA VAL A 304 26.12 19.81 5.18
C VAL A 304 27.17 19.92 4.08
N ILE A 305 28.28 20.67 4.32
CA ILE A 305 29.45 20.71 3.44
C ILE A 305 30.69 20.37 4.28
N ARG A 306 31.48 19.44 3.79
CA ARG A 306 32.73 18.99 4.44
C ARG A 306 33.83 20.05 4.30
N THR A 307 34.92 19.88 5.06
CA THR A 307 36.14 20.74 5.02
C THR A 307 36.80 20.84 3.65
N ASN A 308 36.63 19.81 2.82
CA ASN A 308 37.15 19.78 1.44
C ASN A 308 36.16 20.39 0.41
N GLY A 309 35.05 21.02 0.87
CA GLY A 309 34.05 21.64 -0.01
C GLY A 309 33.02 20.65 -0.59
N VAL A 310 33.13 19.35 -0.30
CA VAL A 310 32.22 18.32 -0.84
C VAL A 310 30.94 18.24 0.00
N PRO A 311 29.75 18.30 -0.62
CA PRO A 311 28.49 18.07 0.05
C PRO A 311 28.42 16.71 0.76
N THR A 312 27.69 16.64 1.87
CA THR A 312 27.35 15.38 2.53
C THR A 312 26.07 14.80 1.94
N TYR A 313 25.78 13.51 2.18
CA TYR A 313 24.48 12.92 1.85
C TYR A 313 23.30 13.71 2.45
N PHE A 314 23.48 14.30 3.62
CA PHE A 314 22.46 15.14 4.24
C PHE A 314 22.15 16.40 3.43
N CYS A 315 23.14 16.97 2.73
CA CYS A 315 22.91 18.08 1.80
C CYS A 315 22.07 17.65 0.60
N SER A 316 22.35 16.46 0.03
CA SER A 316 21.54 15.87 -1.06
C SER A 316 20.08 15.68 -0.63
N ASP A 317 19.86 15.11 0.55
CA ASP A 317 18.53 14.83 1.07
C ASP A 317 17.73 16.12 1.32
N ILE A 318 18.37 17.16 1.85
CA ILE A 318 17.75 18.49 2.02
C ILE A 318 17.32 19.07 0.66
N ALA A 319 18.20 19.01 -0.33
CA ALA A 319 17.92 19.49 -1.68
C ALA A 319 16.78 18.71 -2.33
N TYR A 320 16.75 17.39 -2.11
CA TYR A 320 15.75 16.48 -2.67
C TYR A 320 14.36 16.69 -2.06
N VAL A 321 14.24 16.82 -0.75
CA VAL A 321 12.97 17.15 -0.11
C VAL A 321 12.45 18.49 -0.62
N GLY A 322 13.30 19.50 -0.73
CA GLY A 322 12.96 20.77 -1.34
C GLY A 322 12.50 20.63 -2.80
N ASN A 323 13.11 19.72 -3.58
CA ASN A 323 12.70 19.41 -4.94
C ASN A 323 11.29 18.79 -4.98
N LYS A 324 11.00 17.76 -4.16
CA LYS A 324 9.68 17.13 -4.05
C LYS A 324 8.57 18.17 -3.86
N ILE A 325 8.77 19.11 -2.95
CA ILE A 325 7.78 20.14 -2.61
C ILE A 325 7.65 21.17 -3.74
N ARG A 326 8.76 21.62 -4.37
CA ARG A 326 8.72 22.54 -5.52
C ARG A 326 7.99 21.98 -6.72
N ARG A 327 7.96 20.63 -6.87
CA ARG A 327 7.14 19.94 -7.88
C ARG A 327 5.63 19.94 -7.57
N GLY A 328 5.23 20.51 -6.42
CA GLY A 328 3.83 20.71 -6.03
C GLY A 328 3.21 19.55 -5.27
N TYR A 329 4.02 18.66 -4.69
CA TYR A 329 3.52 17.64 -3.76
C TYR A 329 3.44 18.24 -2.36
N ASN A 330 2.27 18.13 -1.73
CA ASN A 330 2.00 18.67 -0.40
C ASN A 330 1.91 17.58 0.68
N LYS A 331 2.01 16.32 0.29
CA LYS A 331 2.14 15.18 1.20
C LYS A 331 3.25 14.26 0.70
N LEU A 332 4.22 14.01 1.54
CA LEU A 332 5.36 13.15 1.23
C LEU A 332 5.32 11.91 2.12
N ILE A 333 5.54 10.75 1.53
CA ILE A 333 5.69 9.48 2.25
C ILE A 333 6.96 8.81 1.76
N ASP A 334 7.89 8.54 2.68
CA ASP A 334 9.08 7.76 2.38
C ASP A 334 9.08 6.46 3.20
N ILE A 335 9.39 5.33 2.56
CA ILE A 335 9.49 4.02 3.21
C ILE A 335 10.98 3.67 3.36
N TRP A 336 11.46 3.66 4.61
CA TRP A 336 12.87 3.44 4.96
C TRP A 336 13.09 2.18 5.78
N GLY A 337 14.30 1.62 5.72
CA GLY A 337 14.74 0.61 6.68
C GLY A 337 14.74 1.13 8.11
N ALA A 338 14.49 0.26 9.08
CA ALA A 338 14.39 0.63 10.50
C ALA A 338 15.69 1.20 11.10
N ASP A 339 16.83 0.93 10.47
CA ASP A 339 18.14 1.46 10.82
C ASP A 339 18.26 2.98 10.62
N HIS A 340 17.40 3.59 9.80
CA HIS A 340 17.36 5.04 9.54
C HIS A 340 16.53 5.85 10.54
N HIS A 341 15.98 5.26 11.61
CA HIS A 341 15.12 5.95 12.59
C HIS A 341 15.74 7.27 13.13
N GLY A 342 17.02 7.27 13.47
CA GLY A 342 17.72 8.45 13.99
C GLY A 342 17.89 9.59 12.98
N TYR A 343 17.59 9.34 11.69
CA TYR A 343 17.74 10.33 10.61
C TYR A 343 16.48 11.20 10.44
N ILE A 344 15.34 10.73 10.91
CA ILE A 344 14.02 11.37 10.72
C ILE A 344 14.01 12.81 11.24
N ILE A 345 14.50 13.03 12.48
CA ILE A 345 14.49 14.35 13.12
C ILE A 345 15.34 15.37 12.36
N ARG A 346 16.46 14.93 11.78
CA ARG A 346 17.35 15.79 11.00
C ARG A 346 16.67 16.33 9.76
N LEU A 347 16.01 15.44 9.01
CA LEU A 347 15.37 15.82 7.75
C LEU A 347 14.10 16.65 7.99
N LYS A 348 13.30 16.32 9.00
CA LYS A 348 12.16 17.13 9.41
C LYS A 348 12.58 18.52 9.90
N THR A 349 13.71 18.65 10.56
CA THR A 349 14.28 19.94 10.95
C THR A 349 14.69 20.76 9.71
N ALA A 350 15.36 20.12 8.75
CA ALA A 350 15.72 20.79 7.50
C ALA A 350 14.49 21.29 6.73
N MET A 351 13.43 20.47 6.65
CA MET A 351 12.14 20.89 6.06
C MET A 351 11.58 22.15 6.71
N LYS A 352 11.55 22.15 8.05
CA LYS A 352 11.05 23.31 8.82
C LYS A 352 11.85 24.56 8.52
N PHE A 353 13.19 24.46 8.43
CA PHE A 353 14.07 25.57 8.08
C PHE A 353 13.93 26.04 6.64
N LEU A 354 13.48 25.18 5.74
CA LEU A 354 13.12 25.54 4.37
C LEU A 354 11.71 26.15 4.26
N GLY A 355 11.02 26.38 5.39
CA GLY A 355 9.67 26.96 5.42
C GLY A 355 8.53 25.98 5.15
N TYR A 356 8.78 24.68 5.24
CA TYR A 356 7.77 23.63 5.01
C TYR A 356 7.23 23.06 6.33
N ASN A 357 6.02 22.54 6.29
CA ASN A 357 5.44 21.87 7.45
C ASN A 357 6.00 20.42 7.57
N PRO A 358 6.75 20.09 8.65
CA PRO A 358 7.30 18.74 8.83
C PRO A 358 6.23 17.64 9.03
N ASP A 359 4.99 18.01 9.36
CA ASP A 359 3.88 17.06 9.52
C ASP A 359 3.33 16.56 8.17
N ASP A 360 3.67 17.26 7.07
CA ASP A 360 3.34 16.82 5.71
C ASP A 360 4.33 15.78 5.16
N PHE A 361 5.34 15.41 5.94
CA PHE A 361 6.31 14.38 5.63
C PHE A 361 6.18 13.19 6.61
N GLU A 362 5.64 12.11 6.11
CA GLU A 362 5.46 10.84 6.81
C GLU A 362 6.61 9.89 6.45
N ILE A 363 7.24 9.28 7.44
CA ILE A 363 8.28 8.28 7.24
C ILE A 363 7.79 6.97 7.84
N MET A 364 7.66 5.96 7.00
CA MET A 364 7.24 4.62 7.38
C MET A 364 8.48 3.71 7.51
N LEU A 365 8.65 3.08 8.66
CA LEU A 365 9.82 2.24 8.92
C LEU A 365 9.54 0.78 8.63
N LEU A 366 10.39 0.18 7.79
CA LEU A 366 10.34 -1.20 7.36
C LEU A 366 11.19 -2.08 8.29
N GLN A 367 10.57 -3.01 9.00
CA GLN A 367 11.25 -3.99 9.82
C GLN A 367 11.79 -5.18 9.01
N MET A 368 12.76 -5.88 9.59
CA MET A 368 13.45 -7.03 8.99
C MET A 368 12.48 -8.16 8.64
N VAL A 369 12.84 -8.91 7.58
CA VAL A 369 12.19 -10.15 7.16
C VAL A 369 13.13 -11.31 7.39
N THR A 370 12.64 -12.34 8.08
CA THR A 370 13.31 -13.64 8.20
C THR A 370 12.64 -14.63 7.25
N LEU A 371 13.39 -15.24 6.35
CA LEU A 371 12.88 -16.35 5.54
C LEU A 371 12.94 -17.64 6.34
N LEU A 372 11.84 -18.40 6.33
CA LEU A 372 11.79 -19.74 6.92
C LEU A 372 11.62 -20.80 5.83
N ARG A 373 12.32 -21.91 5.98
CA ARG A 373 12.16 -23.15 5.21
C ARG A 373 12.24 -24.34 6.15
N ASP A 374 11.28 -25.23 6.09
CA ASP A 374 11.12 -26.34 7.06
C ASP A 374 11.11 -25.85 8.53
N GLY A 375 10.60 -24.63 8.76
CA GLY A 375 10.56 -23.98 10.06
C GLY A 375 11.89 -23.35 10.53
N GLU A 376 12.96 -23.46 9.71
CA GLU A 376 14.31 -22.96 10.07
C GLU A 376 14.68 -21.72 9.26
N PRO A 377 15.40 -20.73 9.85
CA PRO A 377 15.81 -19.53 9.16
C PRO A 377 16.78 -19.78 8.01
N VAL A 378 16.46 -19.23 6.84
CA VAL A 378 17.31 -19.22 5.64
C VAL A 378 18.09 -17.91 5.61
N LYS A 379 19.40 -17.95 5.90
CA LYS A 379 20.26 -16.76 5.95
C LYS A 379 20.85 -16.39 4.58
N MET A 380 21.09 -17.38 3.73
CA MET A 380 21.80 -17.20 2.45
C MET A 380 21.14 -18.01 1.34
N SER A 381 21.23 -17.52 0.11
CA SER A 381 20.87 -18.25 -1.09
C SER A 381 21.75 -19.50 -1.24
N LYS A 382 21.12 -20.64 -1.51
CA LYS A 382 21.85 -21.92 -1.81
C LYS A 382 22.70 -21.79 -3.07
N ARG A 383 22.31 -20.90 -4.01
CA ARG A 383 22.94 -20.72 -5.31
C ARG A 383 24.18 -19.82 -5.24
N THR A 384 24.11 -18.73 -4.51
CA THR A 384 25.10 -17.65 -4.54
C THR A 384 25.92 -17.52 -3.26
N GLY A 385 25.45 -18.11 -2.14
CA GLY A 385 26.06 -17.91 -0.82
C GLY A 385 25.86 -16.50 -0.25
N GLN A 386 25.05 -15.67 -0.92
CA GLN A 386 24.71 -14.31 -0.55
C GLN A 386 23.27 -14.22 -0.04
N ALA A 387 22.78 -13.02 0.29
CA ALA A 387 21.38 -12.84 0.66
C ALA A 387 20.44 -13.29 -0.48
N VAL A 388 19.29 -13.88 -0.12
CA VAL A 388 18.27 -14.28 -1.09
C VAL A 388 17.75 -13.06 -1.85
N THR A 389 17.81 -13.13 -3.18
CA THR A 389 17.35 -12.04 -4.05
C THR A 389 15.84 -12.03 -4.24
N LEU A 390 15.29 -10.88 -4.68
CA LEU A 390 13.88 -10.79 -5.09
C LEU A 390 13.58 -11.77 -6.23
N ARG A 391 14.49 -11.90 -7.21
CA ARG A 391 14.34 -12.83 -8.34
C ARG A 391 14.24 -14.28 -7.87
N GLU A 392 15.16 -14.71 -7.00
CA GLU A 392 15.12 -16.07 -6.44
C GLU A 392 13.83 -16.35 -5.66
N LEU A 393 13.33 -15.36 -4.91
CA LEU A 393 12.06 -15.50 -4.20
C LEU A 393 10.87 -15.66 -5.18
N MET A 394 10.79 -14.80 -6.21
CA MET A 394 9.73 -14.90 -7.22
C MET A 394 9.76 -16.25 -7.97
N ASP A 395 10.95 -16.71 -8.33
CA ASP A 395 11.14 -17.99 -9.03
C ASP A 395 10.71 -19.18 -8.13
N GLU A 396 10.83 -19.06 -6.82
CA GLU A 396 10.52 -20.14 -5.88
C GLU A 396 9.04 -20.15 -5.44
N VAL A 397 8.46 -19.00 -5.09
CA VAL A 397 7.10 -18.94 -4.51
C VAL A 397 6.08 -18.27 -5.44
N GLY A 398 6.53 -17.64 -6.52
CA GLY A 398 5.70 -16.82 -7.40
C GLY A 398 5.48 -15.40 -6.86
N THR A 399 5.19 -14.48 -7.80
CA THR A 399 4.96 -13.05 -7.50
C THR A 399 3.78 -12.85 -6.57
N ASP A 400 2.64 -13.50 -6.83
CA ASP A 400 1.39 -13.30 -6.08
C ASP A 400 1.51 -13.71 -4.62
N ALA A 401 2.12 -14.87 -4.34
CA ALA A 401 2.32 -15.34 -2.98
C ALA A 401 3.29 -14.41 -2.23
N ALA A 402 4.43 -14.05 -2.84
CA ALA A 402 5.37 -13.13 -2.22
C ALA A 402 4.71 -11.79 -1.86
N ARG A 403 3.96 -11.18 -2.78
CA ARG A 403 3.24 -9.92 -2.57
C ARG A 403 2.21 -10.01 -1.46
N TYR A 404 1.37 -11.06 -1.48
CA TYR A 404 0.34 -11.24 -0.45
C TYR A 404 0.94 -11.28 0.95
N PHE A 405 1.94 -12.15 1.16
CA PHE A 405 2.54 -12.31 2.48
C PHE A 405 3.18 -11.01 2.98
N PHE A 406 3.86 -10.25 2.10
CA PHE A 406 4.43 -8.96 2.46
C PHE A 406 3.37 -7.90 2.78
N CYS A 407 2.26 -7.87 2.04
CA CYS A 407 1.17 -6.92 2.26
C CYS A 407 0.25 -7.30 3.43
N ALA A 408 0.24 -8.56 3.90
CA ALA A 408 -0.65 -9.02 4.96
C ALA A 408 -0.22 -8.59 6.37
N ARG A 409 0.94 -7.97 6.53
CA ARG A 409 1.51 -7.51 7.81
C ARG A 409 1.83 -6.02 7.75
N THR A 410 1.79 -5.35 8.91
CA THR A 410 2.23 -3.95 9.02
C THR A 410 3.75 -3.83 8.82
N LEU A 411 4.21 -2.72 8.24
CA LEU A 411 5.65 -2.51 7.98
C LEU A 411 6.51 -2.52 9.23
N ASP A 412 6.00 -1.98 10.33
CA ASP A 412 6.68 -1.82 11.62
C ASP A 412 6.77 -3.13 12.43
N SER A 413 6.17 -4.21 11.97
CA SER A 413 6.28 -5.52 12.58
C SER A 413 7.41 -6.34 11.96
N GLN A 414 8.17 -7.06 12.79
CA GLN A 414 9.05 -8.14 12.30
C GLN A 414 8.20 -9.20 11.59
N MET A 415 8.78 -9.81 10.57
CA MET A 415 8.06 -10.76 9.73
C MET A 415 8.89 -12.01 9.49
N ASP A 416 8.29 -13.15 9.82
CA ASP A 416 8.75 -14.45 9.34
C ASP A 416 7.97 -14.79 8.06
N PHE A 417 8.69 -15.00 6.96
CA PHE A 417 8.14 -15.40 5.67
C PHE A 417 8.37 -16.89 5.48
N ASP A 418 7.30 -17.67 5.58
CA ASP A 418 7.31 -19.12 5.41
C ASP A 418 7.21 -19.48 3.91
N ILE A 419 8.35 -19.91 3.36
CA ILE A 419 8.48 -20.33 1.95
C ILE A 419 7.59 -21.54 1.65
N ASP A 420 7.52 -22.50 2.58
CA ASP A 420 6.79 -23.74 2.35
C ASP A 420 5.28 -23.49 2.35
N LEU A 421 4.79 -22.60 3.23
CA LEU A 421 3.40 -22.17 3.22
C LEU A 421 3.08 -21.40 1.93
N ALA A 422 3.96 -20.50 1.49
CA ALA A 422 3.76 -19.68 0.29
C ALA A 422 3.67 -20.53 -1.00
N LYS A 423 4.30 -21.71 -1.02
CA LYS A 423 4.26 -22.65 -2.15
C LYS A 423 3.06 -23.59 -2.16
N LYS A 424 2.32 -23.68 -1.07
CA LYS A 424 1.17 -24.61 -1.00
C LYS A 424 0.06 -24.21 -1.98
N GLN A 425 -0.40 -25.17 -2.75
CA GLN A 425 -1.59 -25.05 -3.60
C GLN A 425 -2.81 -25.64 -2.89
N SER A 426 -3.11 -25.12 -1.72
CA SER A 426 -4.22 -25.57 -0.87
C SER A 426 -4.83 -24.40 -0.10
N SER A 427 -5.96 -24.66 0.58
CA SER A 427 -6.63 -23.67 1.44
C SER A 427 -5.78 -23.15 2.61
N ASP A 428 -4.66 -23.81 2.93
CA ASP A 428 -3.72 -23.32 3.95
C ASP A 428 -3.00 -22.05 3.49
N ASN A 429 -2.76 -21.94 2.17
CA ASN A 429 -2.16 -20.75 1.57
C ASN A 429 -3.25 -19.70 1.30
N PRO A 430 -3.25 -18.56 2.01
CA PRO A 430 -4.33 -17.58 1.91
C PRO A 430 -4.44 -16.96 0.51
N VAL A 431 -3.35 -16.77 -0.24
CA VAL A 431 -3.43 -16.23 -1.60
C VAL A 431 -4.09 -17.23 -2.53
N TYR A 432 -3.71 -18.50 -2.46
CA TYR A 432 -4.35 -19.57 -3.22
C TYR A 432 -5.85 -19.65 -2.92
N TYR A 433 -6.22 -19.57 -1.64
CA TYR A 433 -7.61 -19.60 -1.19
C TYR A 433 -8.45 -18.45 -1.76
N ILE A 434 -7.88 -17.23 -1.81
CA ILE A 434 -8.53 -16.05 -2.39
C ILE A 434 -8.68 -16.19 -3.91
N GLN A 435 -7.60 -16.57 -4.60
CA GLN A 435 -7.60 -16.73 -6.06
C GLN A 435 -8.56 -17.85 -6.50
N TYR A 436 -8.65 -18.93 -5.72
CA TYR A 436 -9.58 -20.01 -5.98
C TYR A 436 -11.04 -19.57 -5.91
N ALA A 437 -11.39 -18.55 -5.13
CA ALA A 437 -12.73 -17.98 -5.16
C ALA A 437 -13.04 -17.37 -6.53
N ASN A 438 -12.12 -16.60 -7.12
CA ASN A 438 -12.29 -16.03 -8.46
C ASN A 438 -12.39 -17.12 -9.55
N ALA A 439 -11.48 -18.09 -9.55
CA ALA A 439 -11.49 -19.20 -10.52
C ALA A 439 -12.79 -20.01 -10.42
N ARG A 440 -13.31 -20.22 -9.23
CA ARG A 440 -14.61 -20.90 -9.00
C ARG A 440 -15.77 -20.11 -9.55
N ILE A 441 -15.78 -18.77 -9.42
CA ILE A 441 -16.80 -17.90 -10.03
C ILE A 441 -16.77 -18.01 -11.55
N HIS A 442 -15.60 -17.97 -12.16
CA HIS A 442 -15.45 -18.17 -13.60
C HIS A 442 -15.97 -19.55 -14.05
N SER A 443 -15.64 -20.61 -13.32
CA SER A 443 -16.15 -21.96 -13.61
C SER A 443 -17.68 -22.05 -13.53
N LEU A 444 -18.30 -21.34 -12.58
CA LEU A 444 -19.77 -21.28 -12.45
C LEU A 444 -20.42 -20.61 -13.66
N PHE A 445 -19.86 -19.49 -14.13
CA PHE A 445 -20.36 -18.82 -15.34
C PHE A 445 -20.19 -19.69 -16.60
N GLN A 446 -19.10 -20.41 -16.70
CA GLN A 446 -18.90 -21.38 -17.80
C GLN A 446 -19.96 -22.49 -17.74
N GLN A 447 -20.21 -23.08 -16.58
CA GLN A 447 -21.24 -24.10 -16.40
C GLN A 447 -22.65 -23.54 -16.67
N ALA A 448 -22.95 -22.30 -16.27
CA ALA A 448 -24.23 -21.65 -16.57
C ALA A 448 -24.43 -21.49 -18.09
N LYS A 449 -23.37 -21.09 -18.81
CA LYS A 449 -23.38 -20.97 -20.27
C LYS A 449 -23.61 -22.33 -20.95
N GLU A 450 -22.94 -23.38 -20.51
CA GLU A 450 -23.09 -24.75 -21.02
C GLU A 450 -24.49 -25.31 -20.74
N ALA A 451 -25.10 -24.93 -19.60
CA ALA A 451 -26.48 -25.27 -19.26
C ALA A 451 -27.53 -24.43 -20.01
N GLY A 452 -27.12 -23.49 -20.86
CA GLY A 452 -28.01 -22.63 -21.63
C GLY A 452 -28.70 -21.54 -20.82
N VAL A 453 -28.22 -21.27 -19.60
CA VAL A 453 -28.74 -20.17 -18.76
C VAL A 453 -28.36 -18.83 -19.43
N LYS A 454 -29.33 -17.95 -19.59
CA LYS A 454 -29.11 -16.60 -20.08
C LYS A 454 -29.22 -15.63 -18.91
N TRP A 455 -28.38 -14.60 -18.89
CA TRP A 455 -28.41 -13.52 -17.89
C TRP A 455 -28.08 -12.18 -18.54
N ASP A 456 -28.60 -11.10 -17.94
CA ASP A 456 -28.17 -9.75 -18.26
C ASP A 456 -26.83 -9.47 -17.58
N ALA A 457 -25.87 -8.94 -18.34
CA ALA A 457 -24.52 -8.64 -17.84
C ALA A 457 -24.52 -7.62 -16.66
N GLN A 458 -25.55 -6.80 -16.54
CA GLN A 458 -25.71 -5.80 -15.47
C GLN A 458 -26.77 -6.18 -14.43
N PHE A 459 -27.50 -7.26 -14.62
CA PHE A 459 -28.57 -7.75 -13.74
C PHE A 459 -29.62 -6.68 -13.38
N LYS A 460 -29.94 -5.75 -14.31
CA LYS A 460 -30.80 -4.58 -14.06
C LYS A 460 -32.20 -4.95 -13.58
N ASP A 461 -32.80 -5.93 -14.27
CA ASP A 461 -34.18 -6.37 -14.02
C ASP A 461 -34.24 -7.59 -13.11
N THR A 462 -33.13 -7.95 -12.47
CA THR A 462 -33.06 -9.11 -11.59
C THR A 462 -33.76 -8.83 -10.25
N ASP A 463 -34.69 -9.74 -9.89
CA ASP A 463 -35.36 -9.72 -8.60
C ASP A 463 -34.50 -10.39 -7.53
N PHE A 464 -33.78 -9.56 -6.74
CA PHE A 464 -32.92 -10.03 -5.66
C PHE A 464 -33.66 -10.46 -4.40
N THR A 465 -34.98 -10.31 -4.33
CA THR A 465 -35.78 -10.85 -3.19
C THR A 465 -35.73 -12.38 -3.10
N ALA A 466 -35.18 -13.04 -4.13
CA ALA A 466 -34.92 -14.48 -4.10
C ALA A 466 -33.71 -14.87 -3.21
N LEU A 467 -32.87 -13.90 -2.81
CA LEU A 467 -31.73 -14.10 -1.90
C LEU A 467 -32.26 -14.03 -0.45
N GLN A 468 -32.60 -15.17 0.14
CA GLN A 468 -33.21 -15.24 1.47
C GLN A 468 -32.32 -15.92 2.51
N GLU A 469 -31.27 -16.62 2.04
CA GLU A 469 -30.37 -17.32 2.94
C GLU A 469 -29.41 -16.33 3.65
N GLU A 470 -29.10 -16.61 4.90
CA GLU A 470 -28.23 -15.75 5.71
C GLU A 470 -26.86 -15.52 5.07
N CYS A 471 -26.26 -16.57 4.49
CA CYS A 471 -24.95 -16.48 3.83
C CYS A 471 -24.98 -15.61 2.55
N GLU A 472 -26.13 -15.44 1.88
CA GLU A 472 -26.31 -14.54 0.75
C GLU A 472 -26.31 -13.08 1.21
N LEU A 473 -27.03 -12.79 2.28
CA LEU A 473 -27.12 -11.45 2.87
C LEU A 473 -25.78 -11.03 3.50
N ASP A 474 -25.07 -11.96 4.12
CA ASP A 474 -23.73 -11.72 4.69
C ASP A 474 -22.71 -11.27 3.64
N LEU A 475 -22.75 -11.87 2.44
CA LEU A 475 -21.90 -11.44 1.33
C LEU A 475 -22.19 -9.99 0.93
N ILE A 476 -23.46 -9.63 0.79
CA ILE A 476 -23.84 -8.27 0.38
C ILE A 476 -23.41 -7.25 1.45
N LYS A 477 -23.70 -7.53 2.72
CA LYS A 477 -23.31 -6.68 3.86
C LYS A 477 -21.79 -6.55 3.97
N LYS A 478 -21.04 -7.61 3.66
CA LYS A 478 -19.58 -7.55 3.63
C LYS A 478 -19.08 -6.60 2.53
N MET A 479 -19.65 -6.69 1.33
CA MET A 479 -19.27 -5.86 0.20
C MET A 479 -19.66 -4.39 0.36
N GLU A 480 -20.81 -4.11 0.98
CA GLU A 480 -21.28 -2.75 1.29
C GLU A 480 -20.21 -1.96 2.08
N ASN A 481 -19.51 -2.60 2.98
CA ASN A 481 -18.49 -1.97 3.81
C ASN A 481 -17.13 -1.75 3.11
N TYR A 482 -16.96 -2.20 1.87
CA TYR A 482 -15.68 -2.19 1.19
C TYR A 482 -15.11 -0.80 0.96
N ARG A 483 -15.91 0.14 0.47
CA ARG A 483 -15.47 1.52 0.17
C ARG A 483 -15.00 2.25 1.42
N GLN A 484 -15.69 2.07 2.53
CA GLN A 484 -15.26 2.65 3.80
C GLN A 484 -14.00 1.99 4.35
N LEU A 485 -13.86 0.67 4.18
CA LEU A 485 -12.61 -0.01 4.51
C LEU A 485 -11.45 0.60 3.73
N LEU A 486 -11.62 0.87 2.43
CA LEU A 486 -10.59 1.49 1.60
C LEU A 486 -10.24 2.90 2.07
N ALA A 487 -11.25 3.74 2.35
CA ALA A 487 -11.03 5.08 2.89
C ALA A 487 -10.25 5.05 4.21
N GLY A 488 -10.65 4.17 5.15
CA GLY A 488 -9.97 3.99 6.42
C GLY A 488 -8.57 3.41 6.29
N ALA A 489 -8.39 2.41 5.41
CA ALA A 489 -7.08 1.82 5.16
C ALA A 489 -6.11 2.82 4.51
N ALA A 490 -6.59 3.66 3.59
CA ALA A 490 -5.80 4.72 2.98
C ALA A 490 -5.38 5.78 4.01
N ALA A 491 -6.32 6.23 4.87
CA ALA A 491 -6.03 7.20 5.94
C ALA A 491 -4.99 6.67 6.94
N GLU A 492 -5.01 5.38 7.23
CA GLU A 492 -4.08 4.72 8.15
C GLU A 492 -2.81 4.17 7.46
N ARG A 493 -2.65 4.34 6.13
CA ARG A 493 -1.55 3.74 5.34
C ARG A 493 -1.44 2.23 5.50
N ALA A 494 -2.57 1.52 5.50
CA ALA A 494 -2.72 0.15 5.98
C ALA A 494 -3.21 -0.85 4.90
N PRO A 495 -2.43 -1.16 3.83
CA PRO A 495 -2.82 -2.12 2.80
C PRO A 495 -3.09 -3.53 3.34
N GLN A 496 -2.53 -3.92 4.51
CA GLN A 496 -2.83 -5.18 5.19
C GLN A 496 -4.34 -5.34 5.53
N ARG A 497 -5.08 -4.23 5.67
CA ARG A 497 -6.53 -4.27 5.88
C ARG A 497 -7.26 -4.76 4.62
N VAL A 498 -6.74 -4.42 3.43
CA VAL A 498 -7.28 -4.90 2.15
C VAL A 498 -6.98 -6.39 1.98
N ALA A 499 -5.76 -6.84 2.30
CA ALA A 499 -5.39 -8.26 2.26
C ALA A 499 -6.30 -9.11 3.17
N LYS A 500 -6.51 -8.64 4.41
CA LYS A 500 -7.44 -9.29 5.35
C LYS A 500 -8.87 -9.32 4.82
N TYR A 501 -9.35 -8.22 4.25
CA TYR A 501 -10.69 -8.12 3.69
C TYR A 501 -10.90 -9.10 2.53
N ALA A 502 -9.94 -9.19 1.59
CA ALA A 502 -10.01 -10.13 0.47
C ALA A 502 -10.12 -11.59 0.95
N TYR A 503 -9.35 -11.96 1.97
CA TYR A 503 -9.44 -13.28 2.59
C TYR A 503 -10.81 -13.54 3.23
N GLU A 504 -11.34 -12.59 4.00
CA GLU A 504 -12.63 -12.70 4.66
C GLU A 504 -13.79 -12.78 3.64
N LEU A 505 -13.73 -11.98 2.55
CA LEU A 505 -14.74 -12.05 1.48
C LEU A 505 -14.68 -13.40 0.75
N ALA A 506 -13.50 -13.91 0.44
CA ALA A 506 -13.34 -15.23 -0.14
C ALA A 506 -13.87 -16.34 0.77
N ALA A 507 -13.65 -16.24 2.09
CA ALA A 507 -14.16 -17.20 3.06
C ALA A 507 -15.70 -17.22 3.09
N LEU A 508 -16.35 -16.04 3.08
CA LEU A 508 -17.82 -15.93 2.99
C LEU A 508 -18.35 -16.50 1.66
N PHE A 509 -17.66 -16.21 0.54
CA PHE A 509 -18.02 -16.79 -0.75
C PHE A 509 -17.91 -18.32 -0.75
N HIS A 510 -16.84 -18.90 -0.21
CA HIS A 510 -16.71 -20.36 -0.12
C HIS A 510 -17.74 -20.99 0.81
N HIS A 511 -18.17 -20.29 1.86
CA HIS A 511 -19.27 -20.73 2.71
C HIS A 511 -20.59 -20.73 1.92
N PHE A 512 -20.95 -19.60 1.29
CA PHE A 512 -22.12 -19.49 0.42
C PHE A 512 -22.16 -20.58 -0.66
N TYR A 513 -21.03 -20.84 -1.32
CA TYR A 513 -20.94 -21.85 -2.36
C TYR A 513 -21.26 -23.27 -1.88
N ARG A 514 -20.94 -23.57 -0.61
CA ARG A 514 -21.27 -24.89 -0.01
C ARG A 514 -22.73 -25.01 0.37
N GLU A 515 -23.31 -23.94 0.89
CA GLU A 515 -24.68 -23.95 1.42
C GLU A 515 -25.73 -23.74 0.32
N CYS A 516 -25.40 -22.93 -0.71
CA CYS A 516 -26.35 -22.49 -1.72
C CYS A 516 -26.04 -23.05 -3.10
N ARG A 517 -26.98 -23.79 -3.68
CA ARG A 517 -26.88 -24.28 -5.05
C ARG A 517 -27.19 -23.14 -6.03
N ILE A 518 -26.28 -22.81 -6.95
CA ILE A 518 -26.43 -21.67 -7.86
C ILE A 518 -27.18 -22.07 -9.13
N LEU A 519 -26.87 -23.23 -9.70
CA LEU A 519 -27.48 -23.76 -10.92
C LEU A 519 -28.39 -24.95 -10.62
N GLY A 520 -29.40 -25.17 -11.48
CA GLY A 520 -30.36 -26.27 -11.30
C GLY A 520 -31.35 -26.05 -10.17
N VAL A 521 -31.60 -24.79 -9.82
CA VAL A 521 -32.68 -24.32 -8.93
C VAL A 521 -33.64 -23.45 -9.73
N GLU A 522 -34.64 -22.84 -9.07
CA GLU A 522 -35.59 -21.92 -9.72
C GLU A 522 -34.85 -20.80 -10.48
N GLU A 523 -35.32 -20.46 -11.69
CA GLU A 523 -34.69 -19.47 -12.58
C GLU A 523 -34.43 -18.13 -11.87
N LYS A 524 -35.42 -17.63 -11.13
CA LYS A 524 -35.31 -16.40 -10.34
C LYS A 524 -34.16 -16.45 -9.34
N THR A 525 -34.00 -17.55 -8.62
CA THR A 525 -32.93 -17.78 -7.66
C THR A 525 -31.57 -17.89 -8.38
N THR A 526 -31.53 -18.59 -9.52
CA THR A 526 -30.32 -18.69 -10.34
C THR A 526 -29.85 -17.30 -10.78
N GLN A 527 -30.73 -16.46 -11.33
CA GLN A 527 -30.43 -15.10 -11.77
C GLN A 527 -29.90 -14.24 -10.61
N ALA A 528 -30.57 -14.27 -9.47
CA ALA A 528 -30.18 -13.51 -8.28
C ALA A 528 -28.79 -13.95 -7.76
N ARG A 529 -28.52 -15.26 -7.70
CA ARG A 529 -27.22 -15.81 -7.28
C ARG A 529 -26.09 -15.53 -8.28
N LEU A 530 -26.36 -15.53 -9.59
CA LEU A 530 -25.39 -15.10 -10.60
C LEU A 530 -25.04 -13.62 -10.42
N GLY A 531 -26.02 -12.75 -10.17
CA GLY A 531 -25.77 -11.34 -9.84
C GLY A 531 -24.93 -11.18 -8.57
N LEU A 532 -25.23 -11.93 -7.52
CA LEU A 532 -24.48 -11.89 -6.26
C LEU A 532 -23.01 -12.27 -6.47
N ILE A 533 -22.72 -13.38 -7.17
CA ILE A 533 -21.32 -13.80 -7.40
C ILE A 533 -20.58 -12.88 -8.35
N THR A 534 -21.26 -12.18 -9.27
CA THR A 534 -20.67 -11.11 -10.09
C THR A 534 -20.21 -9.95 -9.21
N ALA A 535 -21.03 -9.51 -8.27
CA ALA A 535 -20.65 -8.46 -7.33
C ALA A 535 -19.46 -8.89 -6.46
N VAL A 536 -19.44 -10.13 -5.96
CA VAL A 536 -18.30 -10.70 -5.22
C VAL A 536 -17.04 -10.65 -6.08
N GLN A 537 -17.12 -11.03 -7.34
CA GLN A 537 -15.99 -11.00 -8.27
C GLN A 537 -15.43 -9.59 -8.45
N TYR A 538 -16.29 -8.58 -8.69
CA TYR A 538 -15.85 -7.20 -8.84
C TYR A 538 -15.08 -6.70 -7.63
N VAL A 539 -15.60 -6.92 -6.44
CA VAL A 539 -14.95 -6.47 -5.20
C VAL A 539 -13.66 -7.24 -4.91
N LEU A 540 -13.66 -8.56 -5.13
CA LEU A 540 -12.50 -9.41 -4.88
C LEU A 540 -11.33 -9.07 -5.83
N VAL A 541 -11.62 -8.95 -7.13
CA VAL A 541 -10.62 -8.58 -8.15
C VAL A 541 -10.07 -7.19 -7.88
N HIS A 542 -10.93 -6.23 -7.52
CA HIS A 542 -10.49 -4.88 -7.16
C HIS A 542 -9.54 -4.90 -5.94
N ALA A 543 -9.84 -5.69 -4.90
CA ALA A 543 -8.98 -5.84 -3.73
C ALA A 543 -7.62 -6.48 -4.09
N LEU A 544 -7.61 -7.50 -4.96
CA LEU A 544 -6.38 -8.13 -5.46
C LEU A 544 -5.54 -7.15 -6.28
N ASN A 545 -6.16 -6.34 -7.14
CA ASN A 545 -5.48 -5.31 -7.93
C ASN A 545 -4.79 -4.26 -7.05
N ILE A 546 -5.42 -3.82 -5.94
CA ILE A 546 -4.76 -2.94 -4.96
C ILE A 546 -3.48 -3.58 -4.43
N LEU A 547 -3.51 -4.87 -4.13
CA LEU A 547 -2.34 -5.60 -3.63
C LEU A 547 -1.31 -5.92 -4.73
N GLY A 548 -1.65 -5.69 -6.01
CA GLY A 548 -0.85 -6.07 -7.17
C GLY A 548 -0.74 -7.58 -7.36
N ILE A 549 -1.80 -8.30 -7.03
CA ILE A 549 -1.94 -9.76 -7.10
C ILE A 549 -2.89 -10.11 -8.24
N SER A 550 -2.56 -11.12 -9.02
CA SER A 550 -3.39 -11.56 -10.13
C SER A 550 -4.70 -12.22 -9.65
N ALA A 551 -5.72 -12.19 -10.50
CA ALA A 551 -7.00 -12.87 -10.29
C ALA A 551 -7.22 -13.90 -11.40
N PRO A 552 -6.58 -15.09 -11.35
CA PRO A 552 -6.65 -16.08 -12.40
C PRO A 552 -8.09 -16.59 -12.59
N GLU A 553 -8.45 -16.84 -13.85
CA GLU A 553 -9.75 -17.40 -14.21
C GLU A 553 -9.80 -18.93 -14.00
N HIS A 554 -8.63 -19.56 -14.03
CA HIS A 554 -8.44 -21.00 -13.88
C HIS A 554 -7.29 -21.31 -12.91
N MET A 555 -7.49 -22.33 -12.09
CA MET A 555 -6.49 -22.85 -11.14
C MET A 555 -6.54 -24.37 -11.09
#